data_24bf8695556633fc4c3244dc900ab3dd
#
_entry.id   24bf8695556633fc4c3244dc900ab3dd
#
_cell.length_a   1.000
_cell.length_b   1.000
_cell.length_c   1.000
_cell.angle_alpha   90.00
_cell.angle_beta   90.00
_cell.angle_gamma   90.00
#
_symmetry.space_group_name_H-M   'P 1'
#
loop_
_entity.id
_entity.type
_entity.pdbx_description
1 polymer ?
#
loop_
_entity_poly.entity_id
_entity_poly.type
_entity_poly.pdbx_seq_one_letter_code
_entity_poly.pdbx_strand_id
1 'polypeptide(L)'
;MNAVAQIKARLHHNAYVCKDLEAVRQFYEEIIGFRLVATWAEQTDLFGKLRTYAHCFFDIGDGSCLAFFQFADEEDQAEFGPELPPSGFRHLAMKVDQETQDAIKERLEAAGYFESGQAYPLNHGYCWSLYCFDPAGLLIEFTVDHEDVEQINATRAALAHQELAKWLGGDHTPNNTQFHR
;
A
#
# COMPACT_ATOMS: atom_id res chain seq x y z
N MET A 1 31.14 -16.60 -5.60
CA MET A 1 30.60 -15.54 -4.74
C MET A 1 29.92 -16.22 -3.57
N ASN A 2 30.26 -15.85 -2.33
CA ASN A 2 29.56 -16.40 -1.16
C ASN A 2 28.12 -15.85 -1.19
N ALA A 3 27.12 -16.73 -1.04
CA ALA A 3 25.73 -16.34 -0.98
C ALA A 3 25.52 -15.43 0.24
N VAL A 4 24.87 -14.30 0.04
CA VAL A 4 24.47 -13.41 1.14
C VAL A 4 23.41 -14.13 1.97
N ALA A 5 23.59 -14.17 3.29
CA ALA A 5 22.62 -14.79 4.18
C ALA A 5 21.26 -14.03 4.09
N GLN A 6 20.17 -14.79 4.07
CA GLN A 6 18.83 -14.21 4.09
C GLN A 6 18.61 -13.46 5.41
N ILE A 7 18.25 -12.19 5.31
CA ILE A 7 17.84 -11.39 6.47
C ILE A 7 16.36 -11.63 6.80
N LYS A 8 15.99 -11.45 8.07
CA LYS A 8 14.59 -11.42 8.52
C LYS A 8 14.24 -9.98 8.88
N ALA A 9 13.30 -9.42 8.15
CA ALA A 9 12.78 -8.08 8.43
C ALA A 9 11.24 -8.12 8.37
N ARG A 10 10.61 -7.24 9.14
CA ARG A 10 9.18 -6.93 9.08
C ARG A 10 9.05 -5.43 8.81
N LEU A 11 8.00 -5.04 8.09
CA LEU A 11 7.69 -3.63 7.92
C LEU A 11 7.49 -2.99 9.31
N HIS A 12 8.14 -1.86 9.57
CA HIS A 12 7.91 -1.05 10.76
C HIS A 12 6.82 -0.02 10.46
N HIS A 13 7.04 0.81 9.47
CA HIS A 13 6.04 1.72 8.91
C HIS A 13 6.40 2.05 7.47
N ASN A 14 5.40 2.52 6.72
CA ASN A 14 5.58 3.14 5.41
C ASN A 14 5.03 4.57 5.48
N ALA A 15 5.82 5.57 5.09
CA ALA A 15 5.52 6.97 5.32
C ALA A 15 5.32 7.75 4.01
N TYR A 16 4.33 8.64 4.01
CA TYR A 16 3.95 9.50 2.90
C TYR A 16 3.70 10.92 3.39
N VAL A 17 3.77 11.88 2.49
CA VAL A 17 3.30 13.25 2.75
C VAL A 17 1.89 13.38 2.17
N CYS A 18 0.96 13.94 2.94
CA CYS A 18 -0.40 14.24 2.50
C CYS A 18 -0.70 15.74 2.65
N LYS A 19 -1.69 16.21 1.93
CA LYS A 19 -2.15 17.61 2.02
C LYS A 19 -3.17 17.84 3.13
N ASP A 20 -3.91 16.79 3.50
CA ASP A 20 -5.01 16.84 4.46
C ASP A 20 -4.99 15.61 5.36
N LEU A 21 -4.44 15.76 6.57
CA LEU A 21 -4.39 14.69 7.57
C LEU A 21 -5.76 14.29 8.09
N GLU A 22 -6.74 15.21 8.11
CA GLU A 22 -8.09 14.86 8.57
C GLU A 22 -8.81 13.99 7.53
N ALA A 23 -8.69 14.28 6.24
CA ALA A 23 -9.21 13.41 5.20
C ALA A 23 -8.56 12.01 5.25
N VAL A 24 -7.24 11.95 5.49
CA VAL A 24 -6.50 10.68 5.66
C VAL A 24 -7.00 9.94 6.92
N ARG A 25 -7.20 10.64 8.05
CA ARG A 25 -7.73 10.05 9.27
C ARG A 25 -9.13 9.45 9.05
N GLN A 26 -10.04 10.22 8.46
CA GLN A 26 -11.40 9.74 8.17
C GLN A 26 -11.37 8.50 7.28
N PHE A 27 -10.54 8.49 6.24
CA PHE A 27 -10.39 7.34 5.37
C PHE A 27 -9.90 6.11 6.13
N TYR A 28 -8.77 6.22 6.84
CA TYR A 28 -8.18 5.04 7.49
C TYR A 28 -8.94 4.59 8.73
N GLU A 29 -9.46 5.49 9.57
CA GLU A 29 -10.20 5.08 10.77
C GLU A 29 -11.67 4.73 10.49
N GLU A 30 -12.37 5.53 9.69
CA GLU A 30 -13.83 5.40 9.57
C GLU A 30 -14.22 4.49 8.40
N ILE A 31 -13.45 4.47 7.30
CA ILE A 31 -13.75 3.63 6.14
C ILE A 31 -12.95 2.31 6.18
N ILE A 32 -11.63 2.37 6.33
CA ILE A 32 -10.80 1.15 6.32
C ILE A 32 -10.87 0.41 7.66
N GLY A 33 -10.84 1.13 8.78
CA GLY A 33 -10.88 0.56 10.14
C GLY A 33 -9.49 0.43 10.79
N PHE A 34 -8.47 1.12 10.27
CA PHE A 34 -7.16 1.23 10.91
C PHE A 34 -7.20 2.32 11.98
N ARG A 35 -6.64 2.06 13.15
CA ARG A 35 -6.68 3.02 14.25
C ARG A 35 -5.52 4.00 14.19
N LEU A 36 -5.79 5.29 14.38
CA LEU A 36 -4.78 6.29 14.68
C LEU A 36 -4.16 5.97 16.05
N VAL A 37 -2.88 5.64 16.10
CA VAL A 37 -2.18 5.22 17.32
C VAL A 37 -1.16 6.23 17.80
N ALA A 38 -0.75 7.17 16.97
CA ALA A 38 0.12 8.29 17.37
C ALA A 38 -0.04 9.48 16.43
N THR A 39 0.06 10.67 17.01
CA THR A 39 0.23 11.94 16.30
C THR A 39 1.33 12.73 16.99
N TRP A 40 2.41 12.98 16.27
CA TRP A 40 3.52 13.82 16.72
C TRP A 40 3.44 15.17 16.02
N ALA A 41 3.61 16.25 16.76
CA ALA A 41 3.90 17.58 16.22
C ALA A 41 5.38 17.86 16.50
N GLU A 42 6.17 17.90 15.43
CA GLU A 42 7.62 17.94 15.50
C GLU A 42 8.16 19.21 14.84
N GLN A 43 9.30 19.67 15.36
CA GLN A 43 10.09 20.73 14.74
C GLN A 43 11.53 20.28 14.64
N THR A 44 12.06 20.22 13.42
CA THR A 44 13.38 19.66 13.15
C THR A 44 14.11 20.47 12.10
N ASP A 45 15.43 20.63 12.24
CA ASP A 45 16.25 21.16 11.17
C ASP A 45 16.39 20.10 10.07
N LEU A 46 15.75 20.35 8.94
CA LEU A 46 15.79 19.50 7.76
C LEU A 46 16.34 20.31 6.60
N PHE A 47 17.51 19.89 6.10
CA PHE A 47 18.18 20.50 4.95
C PHE A 47 18.48 22.00 5.16
N GLY A 48 18.87 22.40 6.39
CA GLY A 48 19.27 23.77 6.73
C GLY A 48 18.11 24.76 6.95
N LYS A 49 16.87 24.27 7.10
CA LYS A 49 15.69 25.05 7.48
C LYS A 49 14.98 24.36 8.64
N LEU A 50 14.63 25.11 9.66
CA LEU A 50 13.78 24.61 10.75
C LEU A 50 12.35 24.44 10.23
N ARG A 51 11.86 23.20 10.20
CA ARG A 51 10.54 22.83 9.66
C ARG A 51 9.65 22.25 10.75
N THR A 52 8.37 22.60 10.69
CA THR A 52 7.35 22.10 11.60
C THR A 52 6.36 21.23 10.83
N TYR A 53 6.07 20.04 11.35
CA TYR A 53 5.17 19.09 10.71
C TYR A 53 4.44 18.22 11.73
N ALA A 54 3.28 17.71 11.33
CA ALA A 54 2.60 16.62 12.03
C ALA A 54 3.01 15.29 11.41
N HIS A 55 3.10 14.24 12.23
CA HIS A 55 3.41 12.88 11.83
C HIS A 55 2.43 11.90 12.50
N CYS A 56 1.48 11.39 11.74
CA CYS A 56 0.43 10.48 12.20
C CYS A 56 0.75 9.04 11.84
N PHE A 57 0.36 8.09 12.70
CA PHE A 57 0.56 6.65 12.52
C PHE A 57 -0.76 5.90 12.66
N PHE A 58 -1.08 5.09 11.67
CA PHE A 58 -2.25 4.22 11.64
C PHE A 58 -1.81 2.77 11.72
N ASP A 59 -2.22 2.06 12.78
CA ASP A 59 -1.92 0.65 12.99
C ASP A 59 -2.69 -0.22 11.99
N ILE A 60 -1.99 -1.03 11.20
CA ILE A 60 -2.59 -1.95 10.24
C ILE A 60 -2.97 -3.31 10.85
N GLY A 61 -2.81 -3.48 12.16
CA GLY A 61 -3.26 -4.65 12.92
C GLY A 61 -2.19 -5.72 13.16
N ASP A 62 -0.99 -5.61 12.59
CA ASP A 62 0.13 -6.54 12.80
C ASP A 62 1.29 -5.90 13.59
N GLY A 63 1.09 -4.67 14.08
CA GLY A 63 2.07 -3.84 14.78
C GLY A 63 3.00 -3.06 13.85
N SER A 64 2.75 -3.05 12.54
CA SER A 64 3.31 -2.08 11.61
C SER A 64 2.29 -0.97 11.33
N CYS A 65 2.74 0.15 10.75
CA CYS A 65 1.89 1.31 10.55
C CYS A 65 1.99 1.87 9.13
N LEU A 66 0.91 2.51 8.70
CA LEU A 66 0.97 3.57 7.69
C LEU A 66 1.18 4.89 8.42
N ALA A 67 2.09 5.71 7.89
CA ALA A 67 2.43 6.99 8.51
C ALA A 67 2.26 8.12 7.50
N PHE A 68 1.78 9.27 7.99
CA PHE A 68 1.54 10.43 7.13
C PHE A 68 2.10 11.69 7.77
N PHE A 69 2.79 12.47 6.94
CA PHE A 69 3.29 13.79 7.28
C PHE A 69 2.41 14.87 6.66
N GLN A 70 2.24 15.96 7.37
CA GLN A 70 1.74 17.22 6.84
C GLN A 70 2.57 18.36 7.40
N PHE A 71 3.11 19.21 6.54
CA PHE A 71 3.89 20.37 6.93
C PHE A 71 2.99 21.55 7.29
N ALA A 72 3.40 22.33 8.30
CA ALA A 72 2.69 23.53 8.72
C ALA A 72 2.90 24.72 7.77
N ASP A 73 4.03 24.76 7.09
CA ASP A 73 4.41 25.79 6.13
C ASP A 73 4.03 25.34 4.71
N GLU A 74 3.39 26.21 3.92
CA GLU A 74 2.90 25.88 2.59
C GLU A 74 4.02 25.62 1.58
N GLU A 75 5.17 26.31 1.71
CA GLU A 75 6.33 26.11 0.84
C GLU A 75 6.96 24.74 1.14
N ASP A 76 7.11 24.38 2.42
CA ASP A 76 7.61 23.06 2.82
C ASP A 76 6.66 21.95 2.39
N GLN A 77 5.34 22.17 2.51
CA GLN A 77 4.33 21.24 2.03
C GLN A 77 4.43 21.03 0.51
N ALA A 78 4.65 22.08 -0.26
CA ALA A 78 4.81 22.00 -1.71
C ALA A 78 6.14 21.32 -2.11
N GLU A 79 7.21 21.56 -1.34
CA GLU A 79 8.54 20.96 -1.58
C GLU A 79 8.54 19.44 -1.35
N PHE A 80 7.95 18.99 -0.23
CA PHE A 80 8.03 17.58 0.20
C PHE A 80 6.81 16.75 -0.11
N GLY A 81 5.66 17.36 -0.42
CA GLY A 81 4.40 16.71 -0.74
C GLY A 81 3.91 16.95 -2.16
N PRO A 82 4.75 16.79 -3.21
CA PRO A 82 4.25 16.88 -4.59
C PRO A 82 3.24 15.77 -4.82
N GLU A 83 2.23 16.06 -5.65
CA GLU A 83 1.26 15.05 -6.07
C GLU A 83 1.96 13.87 -6.75
N LEU A 84 1.66 12.66 -6.28
CA LEU A 84 2.13 11.46 -6.94
C LEU A 84 1.29 11.24 -8.21
N PRO A 85 1.90 11.10 -9.40
CA PRO A 85 1.15 10.74 -10.59
C PRO A 85 0.37 9.45 -10.35
N PRO A 86 -0.93 9.37 -10.68
CA PRO A 86 -1.70 8.15 -10.55
C PRO A 86 -1.02 6.99 -11.28
N SER A 87 -0.91 5.84 -10.60
CA SER A 87 -0.34 4.62 -11.21
C SER A 87 -0.96 3.39 -10.57
N GLY A 88 -1.61 2.54 -11.36
CA GLY A 88 -2.11 1.23 -10.93
C GLY A 88 -1.00 0.21 -10.60
N PHE A 89 0.26 0.51 -10.96
CA PHE A 89 1.40 -0.37 -10.71
C PHE A 89 2.25 0.04 -9.50
N ARG A 90 1.90 1.15 -8.85
CA ARG A 90 2.53 1.59 -7.62
C ARG A 90 1.50 1.58 -6.50
N HIS A 91 1.52 0.54 -5.69
CA HIS A 91 0.55 0.32 -4.64
C HIS A 91 1.21 -0.31 -3.41
N LEU A 92 0.50 -0.27 -2.30
CA LEU A 92 0.82 -1.00 -1.09
C LEU A 92 -0.22 -2.09 -0.90
N ALA A 93 0.20 -3.35 -0.94
CA ALA A 93 -0.66 -4.51 -0.74
C ALA A 93 -0.57 -5.01 0.70
N MET A 94 -1.73 -5.27 1.29
CA MET A 94 -1.89 -5.85 2.61
C MET A 94 -2.72 -7.12 2.52
N LYS A 95 -2.20 -8.20 3.14
CA LYS A 95 -2.95 -9.44 3.26
C LYS A 95 -4.03 -9.30 4.32
N VAL A 96 -5.25 -9.67 3.96
CA VAL A 96 -6.41 -9.74 4.85
C VAL A 96 -7.14 -11.08 4.67
N ASP A 97 -8.03 -11.43 5.59
CA ASP A 97 -8.99 -12.50 5.35
C ASP A 97 -10.21 -12.03 4.56
N GLN A 98 -11.04 -12.96 4.10
CA GLN A 98 -12.20 -12.66 3.27
C GLN A 98 -13.23 -11.79 4.01
N GLU A 99 -13.46 -12.05 5.30
CA GLU A 99 -14.41 -11.28 6.12
C GLU A 99 -13.97 -9.82 6.23
N THR A 100 -12.70 -9.59 6.46
CA THR A 100 -12.11 -8.23 6.51
C THR A 100 -12.21 -7.54 5.15
N GLN A 101 -11.89 -8.24 4.05
CA GLN A 101 -11.99 -7.65 2.70
C GLN A 101 -13.42 -7.27 2.36
N ASP A 102 -14.40 -8.14 2.66
CA ASP A 102 -15.82 -7.88 2.41
C ASP A 102 -16.31 -6.68 3.22
N ALA A 103 -15.93 -6.59 4.51
CA ALA A 103 -16.29 -5.47 5.36
C ALA A 103 -15.68 -4.12 4.88
N ILE A 104 -14.44 -4.13 4.38
CA ILE A 104 -13.82 -2.95 3.77
C ILE A 104 -14.57 -2.56 2.49
N LYS A 105 -14.90 -3.54 1.65
CA LYS A 105 -15.64 -3.32 0.41
C LYS A 105 -16.98 -2.66 0.66
N GLU A 106 -17.77 -3.16 1.62
CA GLU A 106 -19.07 -2.59 1.98
C GLU A 106 -18.93 -1.11 2.42
N ARG A 107 -17.93 -0.79 3.22
CA ARG A 107 -17.69 0.60 3.65
C ARG A 107 -17.24 1.50 2.50
N LEU A 108 -16.40 1.02 1.58
CA LEU A 108 -15.99 1.75 0.38
C LEU A 108 -17.18 1.99 -0.57
N GLU A 109 -18.08 1.00 -0.72
CA GLU A 109 -19.32 1.15 -1.48
C GLU A 109 -20.22 2.22 -0.85
N ALA A 110 -20.44 2.14 0.46
CA ALA A 110 -21.25 3.13 1.19
C ALA A 110 -20.67 4.55 1.12
N ALA A 111 -19.35 4.68 1.01
CA ALA A 111 -18.65 5.95 0.86
C ALA A 111 -18.52 6.43 -0.61
N GLY A 112 -19.07 5.71 -1.60
CA GLY A 112 -19.10 6.10 -3.01
C GLY A 112 -17.81 5.87 -3.80
N TYR A 113 -16.86 5.10 -3.26
CA TYR A 113 -15.56 4.86 -3.91
C TYR A 113 -15.68 4.02 -5.20
N PHE A 114 -16.62 3.09 -5.25
CA PHE A 114 -16.88 2.31 -6.46
C PHE A 114 -17.56 3.12 -7.55
N GLU A 115 -18.52 3.96 -7.19
CA GLU A 115 -19.25 4.82 -8.12
C GLU A 115 -18.32 5.87 -8.76
N SER A 116 -17.36 6.38 -7.98
CA SER A 116 -16.35 7.34 -8.45
C SER A 116 -15.19 6.71 -9.22
N GLY A 117 -15.12 5.37 -9.28
CA GLY A 117 -14.02 4.64 -9.90
C GLY A 117 -12.72 4.64 -9.08
N GLN A 118 -12.81 5.04 -7.80
CA GLN A 118 -11.66 5.06 -6.88
C GLN A 118 -11.43 3.72 -6.18
N ALA A 119 -12.35 2.76 -6.31
CA ALA A 119 -12.18 1.39 -5.84
C ALA A 119 -12.61 0.38 -6.89
N TYR A 120 -11.91 -0.75 -6.96
CA TYR A 120 -12.22 -1.84 -7.88
C TYR A 120 -11.65 -3.17 -7.40
N PRO A 121 -12.33 -4.32 -7.66
CA PRO A 121 -11.81 -5.65 -7.40
C PRO A 121 -11.00 -6.15 -8.60
N LEU A 122 -10.03 -7.05 -8.35
CA LEU A 122 -9.28 -7.74 -9.38
C LEU A 122 -8.89 -9.15 -8.94
N ASN A 123 -9.11 -10.13 -9.81
CA ASN A 123 -8.67 -11.50 -9.60
C ASN A 123 -7.36 -11.76 -10.33
N HIS A 124 -6.30 -12.08 -9.57
CA HIS A 124 -4.98 -12.42 -10.12
C HIS A 124 -4.77 -13.93 -10.32
N GLY A 125 -5.78 -14.75 -10.00
CA GLY A 125 -5.72 -16.21 -10.08
C GLY A 125 -5.05 -16.85 -8.85
N TYR A 126 -4.02 -16.23 -8.28
CA TYR A 126 -3.37 -16.66 -7.04
C TYR A 126 -3.84 -15.88 -5.80
N CYS A 127 -4.53 -14.77 -6.00
CA CYS A 127 -5.16 -13.96 -4.96
C CYS A 127 -6.32 -13.14 -5.54
N TRP A 128 -7.22 -12.71 -4.65
CA TRP A 128 -8.29 -11.76 -4.92
C TRP A 128 -7.96 -10.45 -4.25
N SER A 129 -7.94 -9.37 -5.02
CA SER A 129 -7.55 -8.06 -4.55
C SER A 129 -8.69 -7.06 -4.64
N LEU A 130 -8.79 -6.21 -3.62
CA LEU A 130 -9.62 -5.03 -3.57
C LEU A 130 -8.70 -3.82 -3.55
N TYR A 131 -8.76 -3.01 -4.60
CA TYR A 131 -7.96 -1.78 -4.74
C TYR A 131 -8.79 -0.56 -4.36
N CYS A 132 -8.18 0.43 -3.71
CA CYS A 132 -8.77 1.75 -3.53
C CYS A 132 -7.68 2.83 -3.43
N PHE A 133 -7.99 4.04 -3.91
CA PHE A 133 -7.13 5.21 -3.70
C PHE A 133 -7.46 5.87 -2.37
N ASP A 134 -6.43 6.19 -1.60
CA ASP A 134 -6.58 7.00 -0.41
C ASP A 134 -6.63 8.51 -0.76
N PRO A 135 -6.98 9.41 0.20
CA PRO A 135 -7.02 10.86 -0.04
C PRO A 135 -5.67 11.50 -0.37
N ALA A 136 -4.55 10.82 -0.09
CA ALA A 136 -3.21 11.27 -0.47
C ALA A 136 -2.81 10.82 -1.90
N GLY A 137 -3.67 10.05 -2.59
CA GLY A 137 -3.43 9.51 -3.93
C GLY A 137 -2.62 8.21 -3.96
N LEU A 138 -2.46 7.55 -2.82
CA LEU A 138 -1.81 6.25 -2.73
C LEU A 138 -2.82 5.15 -3.07
N LEU A 139 -2.44 4.24 -3.97
CA LEU A 139 -3.22 3.04 -4.24
C LEU A 139 -2.95 2.00 -3.15
N ILE A 140 -4.00 1.60 -2.46
CA ILE A 140 -3.99 0.53 -1.45
C ILE A 140 -4.64 -0.70 -2.03
N GLU A 141 -4.08 -1.86 -1.70
CA GLU A 141 -4.58 -3.17 -2.10
C GLU A 141 -4.84 -4.03 -0.87
N PHE A 142 -6.02 -4.57 -0.74
CA PHE A 142 -6.39 -5.57 0.26
C PHE A 142 -6.53 -6.93 -0.42
N THR A 143 -5.64 -7.87 -0.09
CA THR A 143 -5.48 -9.13 -0.82
C THR A 143 -5.86 -10.32 0.03
N VAL A 144 -6.73 -11.19 -0.51
CA VAL A 144 -7.03 -12.52 0.02
C VAL A 144 -6.34 -13.55 -0.84
N ASP A 145 -5.50 -14.37 -0.23
CA ASP A 145 -4.76 -15.41 -0.92
C ASP A 145 -5.68 -16.53 -1.41
N HIS A 146 -5.33 -17.17 -2.53
CA HIS A 146 -5.92 -18.43 -2.94
C HIS A 146 -5.62 -19.54 -1.92
N GLU A 147 -6.50 -20.54 -1.78
CA GLU A 147 -6.31 -21.67 -0.85
C GLU A 147 -4.99 -22.42 -1.08
N ASP A 148 -4.52 -22.52 -2.32
CA ASP A 148 -3.28 -23.18 -2.71
C ASP A 148 -2.07 -22.22 -2.74
N VAL A 149 -2.13 -21.02 -2.15
CA VAL A 149 -1.11 -19.98 -2.28
C VAL A 149 0.30 -20.46 -1.86
N GLU A 150 0.41 -21.31 -0.86
CA GLU A 150 1.71 -21.85 -0.43
C GLU A 150 2.37 -22.70 -1.53
N GLN A 151 1.60 -23.58 -2.19
CA GLN A 151 2.08 -24.40 -3.31
C GLN A 151 2.41 -23.55 -4.53
N ILE A 152 1.57 -22.54 -4.83
CA ILE A 152 1.78 -21.60 -5.91
C ILE A 152 3.08 -20.83 -5.66
N ASN A 153 3.28 -20.28 -4.47
CA ASN A 153 4.48 -19.54 -4.10
C ASN A 153 5.74 -20.40 -4.12
N ALA A 154 5.68 -21.64 -3.62
CA ALA A 154 6.82 -22.57 -3.69
C ALA A 154 7.24 -22.85 -5.14
N THR A 155 6.27 -23.08 -6.02
CA THR A 155 6.53 -23.30 -7.45
C THR A 155 7.13 -22.05 -8.09
N ARG A 156 6.60 -20.87 -7.82
CA ARG A 156 7.10 -19.60 -8.35
C ARG A 156 8.49 -19.26 -7.83
N ALA A 157 8.75 -19.48 -6.55
CA ALA A 157 10.07 -19.27 -5.95
C ALA A 157 11.15 -20.14 -6.60
N ALA A 158 10.84 -21.41 -6.90
CA ALA A 158 11.77 -22.30 -7.58
C ALA A 158 12.16 -21.83 -8.99
N LEU A 159 11.28 -21.11 -9.67
CA LEU A 159 11.46 -20.64 -11.04
C LEU A 159 11.86 -19.15 -11.14
N ALA A 160 11.86 -18.40 -10.03
CA ALA A 160 11.93 -16.93 -10.02
C ALA A 160 13.11 -16.37 -10.82
N HIS A 161 14.32 -16.90 -10.61
CA HIS A 161 15.51 -16.45 -11.33
C HIS A 161 15.50 -16.83 -12.82
N GLN A 162 14.95 -17.98 -13.15
CA GLN A 162 14.82 -18.43 -14.55
C GLN A 162 13.84 -17.53 -15.32
N GLU A 163 12.69 -17.25 -14.73
CA GLU A 163 11.68 -16.39 -15.34
C GLU A 163 12.17 -14.94 -15.49
N LEU A 164 12.89 -14.41 -14.49
CA LEU A 164 13.53 -13.12 -14.61
C LEU A 164 14.58 -13.09 -15.75
N ALA A 165 15.40 -14.14 -15.89
CA ALA A 165 16.39 -14.22 -16.96
C ALA A 165 15.74 -14.29 -18.35
N LYS A 166 14.63 -15.01 -18.52
CA LYS A 166 13.83 -15.00 -19.75
C LYS A 166 13.36 -13.59 -20.11
N TRP A 167 12.73 -12.90 -19.14
CA TRP A 167 12.25 -11.52 -19.32
C TRP A 167 13.37 -10.58 -19.77
N LEU A 168 14.51 -10.60 -19.08
CA LEU A 168 15.68 -9.78 -19.41
C LEU A 168 16.32 -10.16 -20.76
N GLY A 169 16.15 -11.40 -21.20
CA GLY A 169 16.56 -11.90 -22.52
C GLY A 169 15.59 -11.56 -23.67
N GLY A 170 14.48 -10.87 -23.38
CA GLY A 170 13.47 -10.46 -24.37
C GLY A 170 12.36 -11.49 -24.60
N ASP A 171 12.31 -12.59 -23.85
CA ASP A 171 11.15 -13.49 -23.83
C ASP A 171 10.10 -12.98 -22.85
N HIS A 172 9.08 -12.31 -23.38
CA HIS A 172 7.98 -11.72 -22.62
C HIS A 172 6.72 -12.60 -22.64
N THR A 173 6.87 -13.89 -22.87
CA THR A 173 5.73 -14.82 -22.86
C THR A 173 5.10 -14.87 -21.48
N PRO A 174 3.76 -14.60 -21.36
CA PRO A 174 3.06 -14.65 -20.08
C PRO A 174 3.17 -16.02 -19.41
N ASN A 175 3.48 -16.04 -18.12
CA ASN A 175 3.59 -17.26 -17.32
C ASN A 175 2.54 -17.39 -16.22
N ASN A 176 1.63 -16.40 -16.08
CA ASN A 176 0.44 -16.48 -15.23
C ASN A 176 -0.79 -16.70 -16.09
N THR A 177 -1.22 -17.96 -16.21
CA THR A 177 -2.39 -18.36 -17.02
C THR A 177 -3.69 -18.37 -16.20
N GLN A 178 -3.60 -18.11 -14.90
CA GLN A 178 -4.75 -18.11 -13.98
C GLN A 178 -5.35 -16.71 -13.77
N PHE A 179 -4.84 -15.69 -14.49
CA PHE A 179 -5.38 -14.35 -14.40
C PHE A 179 -6.77 -14.30 -15.06
N HIS A 180 -7.78 -13.89 -14.29
CA HIS A 180 -9.15 -13.68 -14.77
C HIS A 180 -9.51 -12.20 -14.64
N ARG A 181 -10.01 -11.63 -15.71
CA ARG A 181 -10.51 -10.25 -15.77
C ARG A 181 -11.98 -10.20 -15.42
#